data_c0a8a8c4d99759acc994162076cf5ab5
#
_entry.id   c0a8a8c4d99759acc994162076cf5ab5
#
_cell.length_a   1.000
_cell.length_b   1.000
_cell.length_c   1.000
_cell.angle_alpha   90.00
_cell.angle_beta   90.00
_cell.angle_gamma   90.00
#
_symmetry.space_group_name_H-M   'P 1'
#
loop_
_entity.id
_entity.type
_entity.pdbx_description
1 polymer ?
#
loop_
_entity_poly.entity_id
_entity_poly.type
_entity_poly.pdbx_seq_one_letter_code
_entity_poly.pdbx_strand_id
1 'polypeptide(L)'
;MTAGFMLGKGKTGWGVEDMPNPKGVALIQARWDLCTGCGSCEIACSMFHHGVINRELSRIRIFRYHIPIPKSVQNVCCQCSEKERECQKACPVDPPVIRYSKEESHMVVDIDRCLGSSCGQCASACPAAVPRFYPASHDFSMVCDLCERDGVRKPQCVEICPNYALEFMTPQIPQHLQRIHPDEKAASLAKRLYPLPADKVQRSPEEIWGEQND
;
A
#
# COMPACT_ATOMS: atom_id res chain seq x y z
N MET A 1 26.38 -17.99 40.22
CA MET A 1 25.64 -16.70 40.01
C MET A 1 25.36 -16.54 38.54
N THR A 2 24.21 -16.95 38.11
CA THR A 2 23.77 -16.87 36.70
C THR A 2 22.94 -15.61 36.55
N ALA A 3 23.50 -14.60 35.88
CA ALA A 3 22.77 -13.39 35.54
C ALA A 3 21.75 -13.71 34.46
N GLY A 4 20.49 -13.81 34.86
CA GLY A 4 19.38 -13.94 33.94
C GLY A 4 19.20 -12.64 33.15
N PHE A 5 19.41 -12.71 31.84
CA PHE A 5 19.12 -11.64 30.92
C PHE A 5 17.60 -11.52 30.82
N MET A 6 17.02 -10.60 31.56
CA MET A 6 15.60 -10.25 31.38
C MET A 6 15.46 -9.50 30.07
N LEU A 7 15.03 -10.22 29.03
CA LEU A 7 14.44 -9.59 27.84
C LEU A 7 13.22 -8.80 28.31
N GLY A 8 13.35 -7.51 28.39
CA GLY A 8 12.22 -6.62 28.58
C GLY A 8 11.20 -6.91 27.49
N LYS A 9 9.99 -7.27 27.90
CA LYS A 9 8.83 -7.29 27.01
C LYS A 9 8.63 -5.86 26.49
N GLY A 10 9.34 -5.51 25.40
CA GLY A 10 8.98 -4.36 24.61
C GLY A 10 7.54 -4.58 24.20
N LYS A 11 6.68 -3.62 24.44
CA LYS A 11 5.31 -3.61 23.90
C LYS A 11 5.43 -3.59 22.39
N THR A 12 5.54 -4.78 21.81
CA THR A 12 5.51 -4.98 20.39
C THR A 12 4.06 -4.85 19.95
N GLY A 13 3.79 -3.81 19.19
CA GLY A 13 2.55 -3.70 18.46
C GLY A 13 1.34 -3.38 19.34
N TRP A 14 0.67 -2.32 19.03
CA TRP A 14 -0.71 -2.11 19.46
C TRP A 14 -1.53 -3.27 18.91
N GLY A 15 -2.01 -4.14 19.79
CA GLY A 15 -2.98 -5.15 19.41
C GLY A 15 -4.18 -4.44 18.77
N VAL A 16 -4.62 -4.90 17.63
CA VAL A 16 -5.79 -4.37 16.92
C VAL A 16 -7.04 -4.42 17.80
N GLU A 17 -7.02 -5.26 18.83
CA GLU A 17 -8.11 -5.50 19.79
C GLU A 17 -8.37 -4.31 20.74
N ASP A 18 -7.37 -3.43 20.94
CA ASP A 18 -7.45 -2.30 21.89
C ASP A 18 -7.70 -0.95 21.22
N MET A 19 -7.89 -0.92 19.89
CA MET A 19 -8.11 0.36 19.23
C MET A 19 -9.59 0.75 19.27
N PRO A 20 -9.96 1.77 20.04
CA PRO A 20 -11.30 2.31 19.94
C PRO A 20 -11.53 2.73 18.49
N ASN A 21 -12.69 2.38 17.95
CA ASN A 21 -13.09 2.78 16.60
C ASN A 21 -12.88 4.31 16.46
N PRO A 22 -11.81 4.77 15.82
CA PRO A 22 -11.47 6.18 15.89
C PRO A 22 -12.47 6.95 15.04
N LYS A 23 -12.94 8.05 15.57
CA LYS A 23 -13.68 9.07 14.81
C LYS A 23 -12.74 9.69 13.77
N GLY A 24 -12.36 8.93 12.78
CA GLY A 24 -11.42 9.34 11.74
C GLY A 24 -11.13 8.21 10.75
N VAL A 25 -10.56 8.57 9.61
CA VAL A 25 -10.21 7.61 8.56
C VAL A 25 -9.01 6.78 9.02
N ALA A 26 -9.22 5.51 9.34
CA ALA A 26 -8.12 4.58 9.60
C ALA A 26 -7.38 4.27 8.28
N LEU A 27 -6.07 4.06 8.35
CA LEU A 27 -5.26 3.72 7.19
C LEU A 27 -4.08 2.82 7.57
N ILE A 28 -3.50 2.18 6.56
CA ILE A 28 -2.24 1.46 6.70
C ILE A 28 -1.10 2.38 6.30
N GLN A 29 -0.24 2.69 7.24
CA GLN A 29 0.97 3.45 6.97
C GLN A 29 2.10 2.53 6.53
N ALA A 30 2.79 2.92 5.44
CA ALA A 30 3.92 2.20 4.89
C ALA A 30 5.26 2.86 5.28
N ARG A 31 6.12 2.08 5.92
CA ARG A 31 7.52 2.41 6.25
C ARG A 31 8.42 1.80 5.18
N TRP A 32 8.70 2.55 4.12
CA TRP A 32 9.45 2.04 2.96
C TRP A 32 10.91 1.74 3.29
N ASP A 33 11.47 2.46 4.25
CA ASP A 33 12.83 2.26 4.76
C ASP A 33 13.03 0.88 5.42
N LEU A 34 11.98 0.29 5.98
CA LEU A 34 11.99 -1.01 6.62
C LEU A 34 11.58 -2.17 5.70
N CYS A 35 11.05 -1.88 4.52
CA CYS A 35 10.55 -2.91 3.61
C CYS A 35 11.68 -3.66 2.91
N THR A 36 11.73 -4.99 3.09
CA THR A 36 12.66 -5.89 2.41
C THR A 36 12.11 -6.48 1.12
N GLY A 37 10.85 -6.20 0.78
CA GLY A 37 10.22 -6.73 -0.44
C GLY A 37 9.85 -8.21 -0.37
N CYS A 38 9.76 -8.82 0.80
CA CYS A 38 9.50 -10.26 0.96
C CYS A 38 8.16 -10.72 0.35
N GLY A 39 7.15 -9.82 0.29
CA GLY A 39 5.84 -10.12 -0.30
C GLY A 39 4.86 -10.84 0.61
N SER A 40 5.20 -11.09 1.88
CA SER A 40 4.31 -11.74 2.85
C SER A 40 2.98 -11.02 3.00
N CYS A 41 2.98 -9.68 2.96
CA CYS A 41 1.77 -8.86 3.01
C CYS A 41 0.84 -9.08 1.80
N GLU A 42 1.40 -9.29 0.59
CA GLU A 42 0.62 -9.58 -0.61
C GLU A 42 -0.03 -10.97 -0.51
N ILE A 43 0.71 -11.95 0.00
CA ILE A 43 0.21 -13.32 0.23
C ILE A 43 -0.89 -13.33 1.28
N ALA A 44 -0.66 -12.71 2.44
CA ALA A 44 -1.65 -12.65 3.51
C ALA A 44 -2.95 -11.95 3.06
N CYS A 45 -2.83 -10.87 2.28
CA CYS A 45 -3.98 -10.16 1.74
C CYS A 45 -4.79 -11.04 0.77
N SER A 46 -4.14 -11.75 -0.17
CA SER A 46 -4.84 -12.61 -1.12
C SER A 46 -5.47 -13.83 -0.42
N MET A 47 -4.80 -14.41 0.56
CA MET A 47 -5.35 -15.50 1.37
C MET A 47 -6.58 -15.08 2.14
N PHE A 48 -6.56 -13.90 2.77
CA PHE A 48 -7.69 -13.40 3.55
C PHE A 48 -8.91 -13.12 2.68
N HIS A 49 -8.72 -12.48 1.51
CA HIS A 49 -9.83 -12.05 0.67
C HIS A 49 -10.35 -13.14 -0.29
N HIS A 50 -9.48 -14.04 -0.71
CA HIS A 50 -9.77 -14.98 -1.81
C HIS A 50 -9.44 -16.43 -1.47
N GLY A 51 -8.83 -16.71 -0.33
CA GLY A 51 -8.47 -18.08 0.09
C GLY A 51 -7.37 -18.73 -0.75
N VAL A 52 -6.67 -17.95 -1.58
CA VAL A 52 -5.61 -18.44 -2.49
C VAL A 52 -4.35 -17.60 -2.41
N ILE A 53 -3.20 -18.23 -2.64
CA ILE A 53 -1.91 -17.56 -2.76
C ILE A 53 -1.75 -17.04 -4.19
N ASN A 54 -2.23 -15.81 -4.40
CA ASN A 54 -2.06 -15.12 -5.67
C ASN A 54 -1.82 -13.62 -5.44
N ARG A 55 -0.60 -13.17 -5.68
CA ARG A 55 -0.20 -11.77 -5.45
C ARG A 55 -0.99 -10.78 -6.31
N GLU A 56 -1.49 -11.19 -7.47
CA GLU A 56 -2.31 -10.32 -8.32
C GLU A 56 -3.69 -10.01 -7.71
N LEU A 57 -4.19 -10.88 -6.84
CA LEU A 57 -5.43 -10.68 -6.09
C LEU A 57 -5.24 -9.89 -4.79
N SER A 58 -4.03 -9.48 -4.48
CA SER A 58 -3.74 -8.68 -3.29
C SER A 58 -4.15 -7.21 -3.49
N ARG A 59 -4.71 -6.60 -2.45
CA ARG A 59 -5.07 -5.18 -2.39
C ARG A 59 -3.93 -4.28 -1.93
N ILE A 60 -2.82 -4.86 -1.52
CA ILE A 60 -1.53 -4.20 -1.29
C ILE A 60 -0.52 -4.72 -2.29
N ARG A 61 0.38 -3.87 -2.78
CA ARG A 61 1.44 -4.27 -3.73
C ARG A 61 2.81 -3.83 -3.24
N ILE A 62 3.80 -4.65 -3.57
CA ILE A 62 5.20 -4.33 -3.38
C ILE A 62 5.85 -4.09 -4.74
N PHE A 63 6.24 -2.85 -4.98
CA PHE A 63 7.05 -2.49 -6.12
C PHE A 63 8.52 -2.68 -5.76
N ARG A 64 9.23 -3.47 -6.56
CA ARG A 64 10.63 -3.81 -6.34
C ARG A 64 11.47 -3.14 -7.42
N TYR A 65 12.37 -2.28 -6.99
CA TYR A 65 13.29 -1.56 -7.84
C TYR A 65 14.68 -2.12 -7.62
N HIS A 66 15.42 -2.36 -8.69
CA HIS A 66 16.76 -2.95 -8.64
C HIS A 66 17.84 -1.93 -9.01
N ILE A 67 17.50 -0.94 -9.79
CA ILE A 67 18.40 0.10 -10.30
C ILE A 67 17.83 1.48 -9.94
N PRO A 68 18.64 2.44 -9.52
CA PRO A 68 20.09 2.37 -9.21
C PRO A 68 20.40 1.64 -7.91
N ILE A 69 19.41 1.37 -7.08
CA ILE A 69 19.58 0.74 -5.75
C ILE A 69 18.41 -0.20 -5.50
N PRO A 70 18.67 -1.40 -4.97
CA PRO A 70 17.59 -2.33 -4.61
C PRO A 70 16.72 -1.71 -3.50
N LYS A 71 15.46 -1.45 -3.83
CA LYS A 71 14.46 -0.91 -2.90
C LYS A 71 13.09 -1.51 -3.16
N SER A 72 12.33 -1.61 -2.10
CA SER A 72 10.96 -2.09 -2.15
C SER A 72 10.02 -1.05 -1.53
N VAL A 73 8.92 -0.77 -2.24
CA VAL A 73 7.93 0.22 -1.83
C VAL A 73 6.57 -0.46 -1.73
N GLN A 74 5.96 -0.38 -0.57
CA GLN A 74 4.58 -0.83 -0.39
C GLN A 74 3.63 0.21 -0.97
N ASN A 75 2.62 -0.27 -1.67
CA ASN A 75 1.55 0.54 -2.20
C ASN A 75 0.19 -0.02 -1.75
N VAL A 76 -0.54 0.76 -0.99
CA VAL A 76 -1.83 0.40 -0.41
C VAL A 76 -2.73 1.63 -0.40
N CYS A 77 -4.05 1.43 -0.36
CA CYS A 77 -5.02 2.53 -0.34
C CYS A 77 -4.81 3.44 0.86
N CYS A 78 -4.67 4.75 0.60
CA CYS A 78 -4.48 5.78 1.63
C CYS A 78 -5.78 6.20 2.31
N GLN A 79 -6.93 5.62 1.96
CA GLN A 79 -8.23 6.00 2.51
C GLN A 79 -8.46 7.53 2.44
N CYS A 80 -8.23 8.13 1.28
CA CYS A 80 -8.19 9.58 1.07
C CYS A 80 -9.38 10.32 1.68
N SER A 81 -9.18 11.60 2.03
CA SER A 81 -10.25 12.49 2.46
C SER A 81 -11.27 12.71 1.34
N GLU A 82 -12.48 13.14 1.67
CA GLU A 82 -13.58 13.31 0.70
C GLU A 82 -13.20 14.20 -0.50
N LYS A 83 -12.45 15.27 -0.25
CA LYS A 83 -12.00 16.19 -1.29
C LYS A 83 -10.96 15.58 -2.25
N GLU A 84 -10.31 14.52 -1.85
CA GLU A 84 -9.13 13.93 -2.51
C GLU A 84 -9.40 12.53 -3.07
N ARG A 85 -10.64 12.04 -3.06
CA ARG A 85 -11.03 10.72 -3.58
C ARG A 85 -11.24 10.75 -5.09
N GLU A 86 -10.16 10.94 -5.83
CA GLU A 86 -10.22 11.02 -7.30
C GLU A 86 -10.79 9.74 -7.93
N CYS A 87 -10.49 8.57 -7.35
CA CYS A 87 -11.06 7.30 -7.81
C CYS A 87 -12.59 7.24 -7.69
N GLN A 88 -13.17 7.83 -6.64
CA GLN A 88 -14.61 7.91 -6.46
C GLN A 88 -15.24 8.91 -7.43
N LYS A 89 -14.63 10.08 -7.62
CA LYS A 89 -15.10 11.12 -8.54
C LYS A 89 -15.07 10.67 -10.00
N ALA A 90 -14.07 9.88 -10.37
CA ALA A 90 -13.90 9.38 -11.73
C ALA A 90 -14.81 8.19 -12.05
N CYS A 91 -15.54 7.64 -11.10
CA CYS A 91 -16.43 6.52 -11.35
C CYS A 91 -17.65 6.98 -12.18
N PRO A 92 -17.89 6.38 -13.37
CA PRO A 92 -18.99 6.81 -14.25
C PRO A 92 -20.36 6.27 -13.81
N VAL A 93 -20.37 5.34 -12.85
CA VAL A 93 -21.62 4.75 -12.33
C VAL A 93 -22.18 5.62 -11.22
N ASP A 94 -23.50 5.89 -11.27
CA ASP A 94 -24.19 6.69 -10.26
C ASP A 94 -25.18 5.80 -9.44
N PRO A 95 -25.10 5.80 -8.10
CA PRO A 95 -23.99 6.32 -7.28
C PRO A 95 -22.68 5.56 -7.52
N PRO A 96 -21.51 6.19 -7.26
CA PRO A 96 -20.21 5.58 -7.52
C PRO A 96 -20.05 4.21 -6.86
N VAL A 97 -19.61 3.22 -7.64
CA VAL A 97 -19.39 1.85 -7.13
C VAL A 97 -18.18 1.77 -6.20
N ILE A 98 -17.16 2.58 -6.46
CA ILE A 98 -16.02 2.76 -5.55
C ILE A 98 -16.27 4.02 -4.72
N ARG A 99 -16.48 3.85 -3.42
CA ARG A 99 -16.84 4.95 -2.52
C ARG A 99 -16.33 4.70 -1.10
N TYR A 100 -16.26 5.75 -0.33
CA TYR A 100 -16.01 5.66 1.10
C TYR A 100 -17.34 5.43 1.83
N SER A 101 -17.43 4.36 2.59
CA SER A 101 -18.54 4.11 3.51
C SER A 101 -18.27 4.83 4.83
N LYS A 102 -19.20 5.69 5.25
CA LYS A 102 -19.12 6.33 6.56
C LYS A 102 -19.45 5.36 7.70
N GLU A 103 -20.26 4.36 7.39
CA GLU A 103 -20.67 3.32 8.32
C GLU A 103 -19.51 2.38 8.61
N GLU A 104 -18.87 1.93 7.55
CA GLU A 104 -17.72 1.02 7.63
C GLU A 104 -16.38 1.76 7.83
N SER A 105 -16.38 3.10 7.67
CA SER A 105 -15.18 3.97 7.79
C SER A 105 -13.98 3.53 6.96
N HIS A 106 -14.21 2.98 5.76
CA HIS A 106 -13.19 2.66 4.76
C HIS A 106 -13.76 2.70 3.34
N MET A 107 -12.87 2.52 2.34
CA MET A 107 -13.27 2.41 0.93
C MET A 107 -13.95 1.06 0.67
N VAL A 108 -15.11 1.10 0.05
CA VAL A 108 -15.90 -0.07 -0.37
C VAL A 108 -16.07 -0.06 -1.88
N VAL A 109 -16.32 -1.23 -2.45
CA VAL A 109 -16.62 -1.41 -3.87
C VAL A 109 -17.86 -2.28 -4.02
N ASP A 110 -18.85 -1.76 -4.74
CA ASP A 110 -20.00 -2.52 -5.18
C ASP A 110 -19.58 -3.37 -6.39
N ILE A 111 -19.33 -4.64 -6.15
CA ILE A 111 -18.74 -5.57 -7.12
C ILE A 111 -19.67 -5.81 -8.28
N ASP A 112 -20.97 -5.95 -8.00
CA ASP A 112 -21.99 -6.33 -8.99
C ASP A 112 -22.24 -5.24 -10.01
N ARG A 113 -22.03 -3.98 -9.65
CA ARG A 113 -22.23 -2.82 -10.51
C ARG A 113 -20.93 -2.31 -11.15
N CYS A 114 -19.79 -2.86 -10.77
CA CYS A 114 -18.50 -2.43 -11.30
C CYS A 114 -18.34 -2.86 -12.77
N LEU A 115 -17.99 -1.90 -13.65
CA LEU A 115 -17.78 -2.15 -15.08
C LEU A 115 -16.44 -2.84 -15.40
N GLY A 116 -15.65 -3.13 -14.37
CA GLY A 116 -14.40 -3.87 -14.49
C GLY A 116 -13.24 -3.12 -15.19
N SER A 117 -12.31 -3.91 -15.68
CA SER A 117 -11.09 -3.43 -16.33
C SER A 117 -11.34 -2.68 -17.64
N SER A 118 -12.46 -2.97 -18.32
CA SER A 118 -12.85 -2.25 -19.54
C SER A 118 -13.14 -0.76 -19.31
N CYS A 119 -13.55 -0.38 -18.10
CA CYS A 119 -13.73 0.99 -17.68
C CYS A 119 -12.41 1.61 -17.14
N GLY A 120 -11.81 1.02 -16.12
CA GLY A 120 -10.53 1.39 -15.53
C GLY A 120 -10.36 2.83 -15.02
N GLN A 121 -11.39 3.68 -15.05
CA GLN A 121 -11.27 5.12 -14.77
C GLN A 121 -10.78 5.43 -13.35
N CYS A 122 -11.22 4.64 -12.36
CA CYS A 122 -10.76 4.82 -10.97
C CYS A 122 -9.25 4.53 -10.80
N ALA A 123 -8.72 3.58 -11.57
CA ALA A 123 -7.28 3.29 -11.55
C ALA A 123 -6.46 4.41 -12.19
N SER A 124 -6.93 4.92 -13.33
CA SER A 124 -6.28 6.04 -14.06
C SER A 124 -6.32 7.34 -13.26
N ALA A 125 -7.38 7.59 -12.51
CA ALA A 125 -7.54 8.80 -11.71
C ALA A 125 -6.79 8.75 -10.37
N CYS A 126 -6.43 7.57 -9.88
CA CYS A 126 -5.76 7.44 -8.58
C CYS A 126 -4.30 7.87 -8.65
N PRO A 127 -3.87 8.94 -7.96
CA PRO A 127 -2.48 9.40 -8.02
C PRO A 127 -1.48 8.39 -7.45
N ALA A 128 -1.94 7.45 -6.62
CA ALA A 128 -1.13 6.37 -6.07
C ALA A 128 -1.25 5.06 -6.87
N ALA A 129 -2.00 5.02 -7.96
CA ALA A 129 -2.23 3.83 -8.80
C ALA A 129 -2.64 2.58 -7.98
N VAL A 130 -3.57 2.77 -7.02
CA VAL A 130 -3.96 1.69 -6.10
C VAL A 130 -5.06 0.79 -6.67
N PRO A 131 -6.18 1.31 -7.24
CA PRO A 131 -7.22 0.44 -7.75
C PRO A 131 -6.69 -0.44 -8.87
N ARG A 132 -6.99 -1.74 -8.78
CA ARG A 132 -6.55 -2.74 -9.77
C ARG A 132 -7.68 -3.70 -10.09
N PHE A 133 -7.51 -4.42 -11.18
CA PHE A 133 -8.44 -5.41 -11.70
C PHE A 133 -7.71 -6.71 -11.95
N TYR A 134 -8.44 -7.81 -11.89
CA TYR A 134 -7.95 -9.12 -12.29
C TYR A 134 -8.97 -9.79 -13.21
N PRO A 135 -8.96 -9.50 -14.52
CA PRO A 135 -10.00 -9.89 -15.46
C PRO A 135 -10.27 -11.40 -15.53
N ALA A 136 -9.26 -12.22 -15.21
CA ALA A 136 -9.39 -13.68 -15.27
C ALA A 136 -10.41 -14.25 -14.27
N SER A 137 -10.65 -13.57 -13.13
CA SER A 137 -11.57 -14.07 -12.10
C SER A 137 -12.23 -12.99 -11.24
N HIS A 138 -11.66 -11.79 -11.17
CA HIS A 138 -12.07 -10.71 -10.28
C HIS A 138 -12.01 -9.37 -11.01
N ASP A 139 -12.85 -9.24 -12.04
CA ASP A 139 -12.87 -8.03 -12.88
C ASP A 139 -13.70 -6.92 -12.25
N PHE A 140 -13.29 -6.48 -11.08
CA PHE A 140 -13.81 -5.32 -10.39
C PHE A 140 -12.66 -4.54 -9.74
N SER A 141 -12.91 -3.30 -9.35
CA SER A 141 -11.90 -2.46 -8.71
C SER A 141 -11.53 -3.00 -7.33
N MET A 142 -10.29 -3.46 -7.17
CA MET A 142 -9.76 -3.95 -5.89
C MET A 142 -9.07 -2.82 -5.15
N VAL A 143 -9.60 -2.45 -3.99
CA VAL A 143 -9.02 -1.48 -3.04
C VAL A 143 -8.97 -2.06 -1.64
N CYS A 144 -8.11 -1.50 -0.79
CA CYS A 144 -7.99 -1.94 0.60
C CYS A 144 -9.24 -1.54 1.41
N ASP A 145 -9.85 -2.53 2.05
CA ASP A 145 -10.98 -2.43 2.98
C ASP A 145 -10.55 -2.61 4.44
N LEU A 146 -9.25 -2.51 4.72
CA LEU A 146 -8.66 -2.68 6.04
C LEU A 146 -8.89 -4.09 6.65
N CYS A 147 -9.22 -5.07 5.82
CA CYS A 147 -9.59 -6.44 6.22
C CYS A 147 -10.75 -6.47 7.22
N GLU A 148 -11.72 -5.59 7.05
CA GLU A 148 -12.88 -5.57 7.92
C GLU A 148 -13.77 -6.80 7.70
N ARG A 149 -14.15 -7.45 8.82
CA ARG A 149 -15.19 -8.48 8.88
C ARG A 149 -15.95 -8.32 10.20
N ASP A 150 -17.26 -8.33 10.10
CA ASP A 150 -18.15 -8.27 11.28
C ASP A 150 -17.85 -7.07 12.22
N GLY A 151 -17.47 -5.92 11.65
CA GLY A 151 -17.12 -4.72 12.40
C GLY A 151 -15.72 -4.74 13.04
N VAL A 152 -14.94 -5.81 12.83
CA VAL A 152 -13.57 -5.92 13.31
C VAL A 152 -12.58 -5.69 12.17
N ARG A 153 -11.62 -4.79 12.38
CA ARG A 153 -10.54 -4.49 11.43
C ARG A 153 -9.26 -5.12 11.91
N LYS A 154 -8.76 -6.07 11.14
CA LYS A 154 -7.50 -6.74 11.42
C LYS A 154 -6.65 -6.83 10.15
N PRO A 155 -5.96 -5.76 9.75
CA PRO A 155 -5.17 -5.73 8.52
C PRO A 155 -4.10 -6.82 8.51
N GLN A 156 -4.32 -7.88 7.75
CA GLN A 156 -3.46 -9.06 7.71
C GLN A 156 -2.03 -8.73 7.23
N CYS A 157 -1.92 -7.75 6.36
CA CYS A 157 -0.62 -7.29 5.88
C CYS A 157 0.24 -6.64 6.98
N VAL A 158 -0.39 -6.00 7.98
CA VAL A 158 0.29 -5.45 9.15
C VAL A 158 0.74 -6.57 10.09
N GLU A 159 -0.17 -7.49 10.39
CA GLU A 159 0.08 -8.62 11.29
C GLU A 159 1.24 -9.51 10.83
N ILE A 160 1.32 -9.78 9.53
CA ILE A 160 2.32 -10.69 8.96
C ILE A 160 3.67 -10.02 8.70
N CYS A 161 3.79 -8.70 8.76
CA CYS A 161 5.01 -8.01 8.34
C CYS A 161 6.17 -8.28 9.30
N PRO A 162 7.21 -9.06 8.90
CA PRO A 162 8.29 -9.44 9.81
C PRO A 162 9.18 -8.25 10.20
N ASN A 163 9.16 -7.18 9.41
CA ASN A 163 10.00 -6.00 9.63
C ASN A 163 9.22 -4.82 10.19
N TYR A 164 7.96 -5.00 10.55
CA TYR A 164 7.08 -3.92 11.02
C TYR A 164 7.08 -2.70 10.08
N ALA A 165 7.17 -2.97 8.78
CA ALA A 165 7.18 -1.95 7.73
C ALA A 165 5.78 -1.46 7.37
N LEU A 166 4.75 -1.97 8.02
CA LEU A 166 3.35 -1.56 7.88
C LEU A 166 2.78 -1.35 9.27
N GLU A 167 2.10 -0.24 9.46
CA GLU A 167 1.44 0.11 10.70
C GLU A 167 -0.02 0.47 10.44
N PHE A 168 -0.92 0.00 11.29
CA PHE A 168 -2.32 0.40 11.25
C PHE A 168 -2.49 1.64 12.13
N MET A 169 -2.91 2.73 11.54
CA MET A 169 -2.98 4.02 12.23
C MET A 169 -4.30 4.74 12.03
N THR A 170 -4.70 5.46 13.05
CA THR A 170 -5.62 6.57 12.91
C THR A 170 -4.87 7.79 12.37
N PRO A 171 -5.45 8.58 11.46
CA PRO A 171 -4.69 9.57 10.73
C PRO A 171 -4.25 10.73 11.62
N GLN A 172 -3.00 10.69 12.05
CA GLN A 172 -2.27 11.83 12.57
C GLN A 172 -1.15 12.29 11.61
N ILE A 173 -0.94 11.53 10.51
CA ILE A 173 0.12 11.81 9.55
C ILE A 173 -0.49 12.32 8.24
N PRO A 174 0.13 13.31 7.60
CA PRO A 174 -0.36 13.85 6.34
C PRO A 174 -0.50 12.76 5.27
N GLN A 175 -1.73 12.43 4.90
CA GLN A 175 -2.05 11.42 3.88
C GLN A 175 -1.40 11.72 2.52
N HIS A 176 -1.08 12.98 2.24
CA HIS A 176 -0.48 13.40 0.98
C HIS A 176 0.85 12.71 0.68
N LEU A 177 1.62 12.35 1.71
CA LEU A 177 2.89 11.62 1.53
C LEU A 177 2.73 10.19 1.02
N GLN A 178 1.54 9.61 1.19
CA GLN A 178 1.24 8.27 0.68
C GLN A 178 0.56 8.29 -0.69
N ARG A 179 0.01 9.43 -1.12
CA ARG A 179 -0.73 9.61 -2.37
C ARG A 179 0.14 9.87 -3.59
N ILE A 180 1.40 9.54 -3.55
CA ILE A 180 2.33 9.67 -4.68
C ILE A 180 2.53 8.31 -5.36
N HIS A 181 2.84 8.36 -6.66
CA HIS A 181 3.10 7.15 -7.44
C HIS A 181 4.27 6.35 -6.84
N PRO A 182 4.26 5.00 -6.91
CA PRO A 182 5.35 4.17 -6.38
C PRO A 182 6.74 4.55 -6.87
N ASP A 183 6.89 4.94 -8.14
CA ASP A 183 8.17 5.36 -8.71
C ASP A 183 8.71 6.64 -8.06
N GLU A 184 7.83 7.60 -7.76
CA GLU A 184 8.20 8.83 -7.05
C GLU A 184 8.58 8.54 -5.60
N LYS A 185 7.89 7.58 -4.96
CA LYS A 185 8.26 7.10 -3.61
C LYS A 185 9.67 6.51 -3.62
N ALA A 186 9.96 5.65 -4.60
CA ALA A 186 11.27 5.02 -4.74
C ALA A 186 12.37 6.05 -5.02
N ALA A 187 12.13 7.01 -5.90
CA ALA A 187 13.06 8.09 -6.22
C ALA A 187 13.35 8.98 -5.00
N SER A 188 12.32 9.34 -4.23
CA SER A 188 12.47 10.12 -3.00
C SER A 188 13.30 9.38 -1.95
N LEU A 189 13.04 8.08 -1.79
CA LEU A 189 13.78 7.24 -0.86
C LEU A 189 15.25 7.08 -1.29
N ALA A 190 15.51 6.88 -2.57
CA ALA A 190 16.87 6.79 -3.11
C ALA A 190 17.68 8.06 -2.82
N LYS A 191 17.12 9.24 -3.04
CA LYS A 191 17.76 10.53 -2.73
C LYS A 191 18.10 10.68 -1.23
N ARG A 192 17.25 10.17 -0.34
CA ARG A 192 17.48 10.24 1.12
C ARG A 192 18.57 9.31 1.61
N LEU A 193 18.59 8.09 1.09
CA LEU A 193 19.50 7.04 1.58
C LEU A 193 20.88 7.10 0.95
N TYR A 194 20.95 7.64 -0.26
CA TYR A 194 22.18 7.72 -1.04
C TYR A 194 22.28 9.11 -1.69
N PRO A 195 22.61 10.14 -0.89
CA PRO A 195 22.90 11.45 -1.47
C PRO A 195 24.15 11.31 -2.34
N LEU A 196 23.95 11.10 -3.64
CA LEU A 196 25.06 11.12 -4.59
C LEU A 196 25.67 12.52 -4.57
N PRO A 197 27.00 12.65 -4.55
CA PRO A 197 27.66 13.92 -4.77
C PRO A 197 27.13 14.54 -6.07
N ALA A 198 26.91 15.85 -6.08
CA ALA A 198 26.28 16.56 -7.19
C ALA A 198 26.98 16.35 -8.54
N ASP A 199 28.29 16.09 -8.51
CA ASP A 199 29.15 15.78 -9.64
C ASP A 199 28.93 14.38 -10.27
N LYS A 200 28.26 13.47 -9.54
CA LYS A 200 28.00 12.10 -10.01
C LYS A 200 26.56 11.86 -10.49
N VAL A 201 25.70 12.87 -10.41
CA VAL A 201 24.26 12.74 -10.74
C VAL A 201 23.98 12.84 -12.24
N GLN A 202 24.97 13.20 -13.08
CA GLN A 202 24.76 13.59 -14.47
C GLN A 202 25.17 12.56 -15.52
N ARG A 203 25.35 11.29 -15.18
CA ARG A 203 25.55 10.28 -16.24
C ARG A 203 24.20 9.73 -16.69
N SER A 204 23.87 9.93 -17.96
CA SER A 204 22.72 9.31 -18.59
C SER A 204 22.89 7.78 -18.65
N PRO A 205 21.81 6.98 -18.74
CA PRO A 205 21.93 5.53 -18.96
C PRO A 205 22.82 5.18 -20.16
N GLU A 206 22.84 5.99 -21.19
CA GLU A 206 23.66 5.82 -22.39
C GLU A 206 25.16 5.99 -22.12
N GLU A 207 25.53 6.90 -21.21
CA GLU A 207 26.92 7.08 -20.77
C GLU A 207 27.41 5.95 -19.86
N ILE A 208 26.51 5.29 -19.13
CA ILE A 208 26.86 4.17 -18.23
C ILE A 208 27.00 2.86 -19.02
N TRP A 209 26.21 2.64 -20.05
CA TRP A 209 26.21 1.43 -20.86
C TRP A 209 27.11 1.46 -22.07
N GLY A 210 27.54 2.68 -22.51
CA GLY A 210 28.47 2.85 -23.62
C GLY A 210 29.92 2.49 -23.28
N GLU A 211 30.32 2.50 -22.02
CA GLU A 211 31.69 2.19 -21.57
C GLU A 211 32.00 0.66 -21.48
N GLN A 212 31.05 -0.21 -21.80
CA GLN A 212 31.25 -1.69 -21.68
C GLN A 212 31.54 -2.39 -23.02
N ASN A 213 31.69 -1.66 -24.11
CA ASN A 213 31.89 -2.25 -25.46
C ASN A 213 33.21 -1.87 -26.15
N ASP A 214 34.28 -1.55 -25.40
CA ASP A 214 35.64 -1.45 -25.94
C ASP A 214 36.59 -2.49 -25.33
#